data_0bcf133ea5fb62799353181534bbdc7f
#
_entry.id   0bcf133ea5fb62799353181534bbdc7f
#
_cell.length_a   1.000
_cell.length_b   1.000
_cell.length_c   1.000
_cell.angle_alpha   90.00
_cell.angle_beta   90.00
_cell.angle_gamma   90.00
#
_symmetry.space_group_name_H-M   'P 1'
#
loop_
_entity.id
_entity.type
_entity.pdbx_description
1 polymer ?
#
loop_
_entity_poly.entity_id
_entity_poly.type
_entity_poly.pdbx_seq_one_letter_code
_entity_poly.pdbx_strand_id
1 'polypeptide(L)'
;MLTRIPIYFITLILILTTLTQRAIAKDELTLILDWFVNPDHAPLIIAQEKGFFSNVGLKVNLIAPADPNSPPKLVAAGKAELAVSYQPQLHVQVAEGLPLIRIGTLVATPLNSLVALKDGPIKTIADLKGKKIGFSVGGFEDAMLSVMLNKHGISIKDVELINVNFALAPSIISGNVHAVIGAFRNFELNQMDIVGKPGIAFYPEEEGVPPYDELIIVAKNDKVKDPRFVKFIEALEKGVLFLINHPDESWRLFIKVHKNLDDELNKRAWRDTIPRFALRPGALDRKRYRRFSKFLKTQGLIKNTPPVSDYAIELQ
;
A
#
# COMPACT_ATOMS: atom_id res chain seq x y z
N MET A 1 72.57 19.46 31.22
CA MET A 1 71.94 20.20 30.11
C MET A 1 70.58 19.58 29.84
N LEU A 2 69.52 20.13 30.39
CA LEU A 2 68.14 19.70 30.18
C LEU A 2 67.54 20.50 29.01
N THR A 3 67.36 19.87 27.87
CA THR A 3 66.74 20.45 26.66
C THR A 3 65.24 20.62 26.89
N ARG A 4 64.80 21.86 26.95
CA ARG A 4 63.38 22.23 27.03
C ARG A 4 62.71 21.94 25.64
N ILE A 5 61.84 20.94 25.58
CA ILE A 5 60.97 20.70 24.42
C ILE A 5 59.93 21.81 24.37
N PRO A 6 59.75 22.56 23.26
CA PRO A 6 58.84 23.72 23.23
C PRO A 6 57.41 23.25 23.28
N ILE A 7 56.64 23.80 24.19
CA ILE A 7 55.21 23.58 24.49
C ILE A 7 54.31 23.78 23.27
N TYR A 8 54.75 24.45 22.23
CA TYR A 8 54.02 24.73 21.00
C TYR A 8 53.75 23.48 20.12
N PHE A 9 54.50 22.38 20.30
CA PHE A 9 54.30 21.15 19.50
C PHE A 9 53.14 20.28 20.03
N ILE A 10 52.78 20.43 21.31
CA ILE A 10 51.70 19.65 21.94
C ILE A 10 50.33 20.27 21.63
N THR A 11 50.24 21.59 21.42
CA THR A 11 49.01 22.30 21.12
C THR A 11 48.53 22.04 19.67
N LEU A 12 49.44 21.77 18.73
CA LEU A 12 49.12 21.51 17.34
C LEU A 12 48.52 20.10 17.12
N ILE A 13 48.91 19.12 17.95
CA ILE A 13 48.41 17.74 17.87
C ILE A 13 47.01 17.62 18.47
N LEU A 14 46.63 18.46 19.44
CA LEU A 14 45.29 18.45 20.02
C LEU A 14 44.22 19.10 19.12
N ILE A 15 44.59 19.94 18.16
CA ILE A 15 43.67 20.60 17.23
C ILE A 15 43.33 19.69 16.05
N LEU A 16 44.16 18.68 15.75
CA LEU A 16 43.92 17.76 14.61
C LEU A 16 42.98 16.59 14.94
N THR A 17 42.60 16.38 16.20
CA THR A 17 41.72 15.27 16.62
C THR A 17 40.23 15.65 16.77
N THR A 18 39.89 16.91 16.54
CA THR A 18 38.47 17.33 16.48
C THR A 18 37.91 17.37 15.06
N LEU A 19 38.33 16.47 14.17
CA LEU A 19 37.53 16.06 13.05
C LEU A 19 36.34 15.28 13.61
N THR A 20 35.41 16.03 14.20
CA THR A 20 34.10 15.57 14.53
C THR A 20 33.56 14.86 13.27
N GLN A 21 33.43 13.53 13.33
CA GLN A 21 32.50 12.82 12.49
C GLN A 21 31.15 13.52 12.68
N ARG A 22 30.84 14.47 11.80
CA ARG A 22 29.47 14.89 11.63
C ARG A 22 28.72 13.62 11.24
N ALA A 23 28.08 12.99 12.20
CA ALA A 23 27.05 12.02 11.92
C ALA A 23 26.11 12.75 10.95
N ILE A 24 26.17 12.38 9.67
CA ILE A 24 25.22 12.89 8.68
C ILE A 24 23.87 12.45 9.22
N ALA A 25 23.11 13.39 9.76
CA ALA A 25 21.75 13.10 10.17
C ALA A 25 21.03 12.52 8.96
N LYS A 26 20.52 11.30 9.09
CA LYS A 26 19.77 10.67 8.00
C LYS A 26 18.52 11.49 7.74
N ASP A 27 18.25 11.75 6.49
CA ASP A 27 16.97 12.36 6.07
C ASP A 27 15.82 11.44 6.48
N GLU A 28 14.91 11.90 7.31
CA GLU A 28 13.77 11.11 7.76
C GLU A 28 12.59 11.22 6.78
N LEU A 29 11.93 10.09 6.51
CA LEU A 29 10.65 10.00 5.81
C LEU A 29 9.69 9.17 6.65
N THR A 30 8.46 9.65 6.80
CA THR A 30 7.36 8.88 7.37
C THR A 30 6.49 8.36 6.23
N LEU A 31 6.29 7.04 6.19
CA LEU A 31 5.37 6.36 5.30
C LEU A 31 4.29 5.68 6.13
N ILE A 32 3.03 6.09 5.92
CA ILE A 32 1.87 5.45 6.56
C ILE A 32 1.40 4.32 5.64
N LEU A 33 1.30 3.11 6.19
CA LEU A 33 0.77 1.95 5.48
C LEU A 33 -0.74 2.10 5.26
N ASP A 34 -1.31 1.32 4.35
CA ASP A 34 -2.76 1.27 4.12
C ASP A 34 -3.50 0.41 5.15
N TRP A 35 -2.80 -0.56 5.74
CA TRP A 35 -3.33 -1.58 6.65
C TRP A 35 -2.34 -1.87 7.77
N PHE A 36 -2.69 -2.77 8.72
CA PHE A 36 -1.70 -3.34 9.62
C PHE A 36 -0.63 -4.10 8.82
N VAL A 37 0.60 -4.19 9.40
CA VAL A 37 1.71 -4.86 8.73
C VAL A 37 1.34 -6.29 8.34
N ASN A 38 1.57 -6.63 7.08
CA ASN A 38 1.34 -7.94 6.50
C ASN A 38 2.31 -8.17 5.32
N PRO A 39 2.32 -9.34 4.66
CA PRO A 39 3.23 -9.65 3.56
C PRO A 39 3.17 -8.69 2.35
N ASP A 40 2.09 -7.95 2.13
CA ASP A 40 2.00 -6.98 1.03
C ASP A 40 2.98 -5.80 1.22
N HIS A 41 3.41 -5.55 2.47
CA HIS A 41 4.40 -4.53 2.82
C HIS A 41 5.85 -5.06 2.83
N ALA A 42 6.05 -6.34 2.53
CA ALA A 42 7.36 -6.99 2.66
C ALA A 42 8.51 -6.25 1.95
N PRO A 43 8.38 -5.72 0.71
CA PRO A 43 9.47 -5.02 0.07
C PRO A 43 9.98 -3.80 0.83
N LEU A 44 9.09 -3.08 1.52
CA LEU A 44 9.45 -1.92 2.37
C LEU A 44 10.28 -2.36 3.57
N ILE A 45 9.85 -3.46 4.22
CA ILE A 45 10.52 -4.02 5.39
C ILE A 45 11.88 -4.61 4.99
N ILE A 46 11.95 -5.33 3.87
CA ILE A 46 13.21 -5.88 3.35
C ILE A 46 14.17 -4.76 2.95
N ALA A 47 13.69 -3.68 2.33
CA ALA A 47 14.54 -2.53 2.03
C ALA A 47 15.14 -1.90 3.29
N GLN A 48 14.38 -1.87 4.39
CA GLN A 48 14.83 -1.40 5.68
C GLN A 48 15.85 -2.36 6.32
N GLU A 49 15.54 -3.65 6.42
CA GLU A 49 16.37 -4.65 7.09
C GLU A 49 17.69 -4.94 6.35
N LYS A 50 17.69 -4.86 5.01
CA LYS A 50 18.91 -4.96 4.18
C LYS A 50 19.69 -3.65 4.13
N GLY A 51 19.21 -2.60 4.81
CA GLY A 51 19.88 -1.31 4.87
C GLY A 51 19.82 -0.51 3.56
N PHE A 52 18.97 -0.85 2.59
CA PHE A 52 18.92 -0.14 1.31
C PHE A 52 18.50 1.32 1.48
N PHE A 53 17.56 1.62 2.39
CA PHE A 53 17.23 3.01 2.73
C PHE A 53 18.42 3.72 3.41
N SER A 54 19.06 3.08 4.37
CA SER A 54 20.18 3.70 5.09
C SER A 54 21.40 3.94 4.21
N ASN A 55 21.64 3.09 3.20
CA ASN A 55 22.74 3.23 2.25
C ASN A 55 22.60 4.46 1.33
N VAL A 56 21.36 4.95 1.15
CA VAL A 56 21.08 6.21 0.42
C VAL A 56 20.85 7.41 1.36
N GLY A 57 21.19 7.26 2.65
CA GLY A 57 21.08 8.31 3.66
C GLY A 57 19.66 8.54 4.18
N LEU A 58 18.73 7.61 3.98
CA LEU A 58 17.36 7.71 4.47
C LEU A 58 17.14 6.91 5.76
N LYS A 59 16.31 7.46 6.64
CA LYS A 59 15.61 6.75 7.70
C LYS A 59 14.12 6.76 7.37
N VAL A 60 13.54 5.61 7.10
CA VAL A 60 12.12 5.47 6.77
C VAL A 60 11.37 4.93 7.99
N ASN A 61 10.39 5.69 8.47
CA ASN A 61 9.50 5.28 9.55
C ASN A 61 8.23 4.70 8.93
N LEU A 62 8.04 3.38 9.05
CA LEU A 62 6.84 2.68 8.59
C LEU A 62 5.81 2.66 9.71
N ILE A 63 4.62 3.22 9.49
CA ILE A 63 3.56 3.37 10.50
C ILE A 63 2.28 2.73 10.00
N ALA A 64 1.75 1.73 10.72
CA ALA A 64 0.43 1.20 10.46
C ALA A 64 -0.66 2.24 10.83
N PRO A 65 -1.72 2.39 10.03
CA PRO A 65 -2.75 3.40 10.28
C PRO A 65 -3.67 2.97 11.44
N ALA A 66 -4.23 3.96 12.14
CA ALA A 66 -5.30 3.74 13.11
C ALA A 66 -6.69 3.58 12.43
N ASP A 67 -6.82 4.08 11.20
CA ASP A 67 -8.03 4.01 10.37
C ASP A 67 -7.59 3.82 8.90
N PRO A 68 -8.07 2.77 8.19
CA PRO A 68 -7.66 2.47 6.82
C PRO A 68 -8.04 3.57 5.80
N ASN A 69 -8.95 4.48 6.16
CA ASN A 69 -9.34 5.62 5.33
C ASN A 69 -8.40 6.82 5.44
N SER A 70 -7.48 6.83 6.42
CA SER A 70 -6.72 8.02 6.78
C SER A 70 -5.43 8.24 6.00
N PRO A 71 -4.65 7.22 5.56
CA PRO A 71 -3.28 7.40 5.10
C PRO A 71 -3.09 8.48 4.01
N PRO A 72 -3.79 8.42 2.85
CA PRO A 72 -3.60 9.44 1.81
C PRO A 72 -4.10 10.84 2.26
N LYS A 73 -5.10 10.90 3.14
CA LYS A 73 -5.61 12.19 3.68
C LYS A 73 -4.57 12.85 4.59
N LEU A 74 -3.81 12.05 5.37
CA LEU A 74 -2.73 12.55 6.21
C LEU A 74 -1.58 13.11 5.36
N VAL A 75 -1.24 12.47 4.24
CA VAL A 75 -0.26 12.99 3.28
C VAL A 75 -0.77 14.28 2.63
N ALA A 76 -2.01 14.33 2.17
CA ALA A 76 -2.61 15.54 1.61
C ALA A 76 -2.58 16.72 2.60
N ALA A 77 -2.78 16.43 3.89
CA ALA A 77 -2.70 17.41 4.97
C ALA A 77 -1.27 17.74 5.41
N GLY A 78 -0.23 17.13 4.84
CA GLY A 78 1.18 17.33 5.20
C GLY A 78 1.56 16.77 6.58
N LYS A 79 0.84 15.77 7.07
CA LYS A 79 1.10 15.08 8.35
C LYS A 79 2.05 13.88 8.20
N ALA A 80 2.30 13.43 6.99
CA ALA A 80 3.30 12.45 6.60
C ALA A 80 3.80 12.77 5.19
N GLU A 81 5.00 12.28 4.86
CA GLU A 81 5.58 12.49 3.54
C GLU A 81 4.96 11.55 2.50
N LEU A 82 4.76 10.29 2.87
CA LEU A 82 4.30 9.22 2.00
C LEU A 82 3.17 8.41 2.63
N ALA A 83 2.35 7.81 1.79
CA ALA A 83 1.42 6.77 2.21
C ALA A 83 1.33 5.65 1.16
N VAL A 84 1.02 4.44 1.63
CA VAL A 84 0.45 3.40 0.77
C VAL A 84 -1.02 3.73 0.55
N SER A 85 -1.47 3.59 -0.69
CA SER A 85 -2.84 3.87 -1.12
C SER A 85 -3.18 2.94 -2.29
N TYR A 86 -4.36 3.08 -2.86
CA TYR A 86 -4.87 2.28 -3.97
C TYR A 86 -5.03 3.15 -5.21
N GLN A 87 -4.70 2.63 -6.41
CA GLN A 87 -4.88 3.41 -7.64
C GLN A 87 -6.33 3.89 -7.82
N PRO A 88 -7.38 3.06 -7.62
CA PRO A 88 -8.77 3.54 -7.70
C PRO A 88 -9.09 4.67 -6.72
N GLN A 89 -8.63 4.56 -5.47
CA GLN A 89 -8.81 5.60 -4.44
C GLN A 89 -8.14 6.93 -4.84
N LEU A 90 -6.92 6.86 -5.37
CA LEU A 90 -6.20 8.04 -5.84
C LEU A 90 -7.01 8.80 -6.91
N HIS A 91 -7.57 8.08 -7.89
CA HIS A 91 -8.39 8.71 -8.93
C HIS A 91 -9.60 9.46 -8.36
N VAL A 92 -10.32 8.86 -7.40
CA VAL A 92 -11.46 9.48 -6.73
C VAL A 92 -11.01 10.71 -5.95
N GLN A 93 -10.00 10.57 -5.11
CA GLN A 93 -9.52 11.65 -4.23
C GLN A 93 -8.97 12.85 -5.02
N VAL A 94 -8.24 12.60 -6.11
CA VAL A 94 -7.76 13.69 -6.97
C VAL A 94 -8.90 14.37 -7.72
N ALA A 95 -9.92 13.62 -8.16
CA ALA A 95 -11.12 14.21 -8.77
C ALA A 95 -11.92 15.06 -7.76
N GLU A 96 -11.83 14.78 -6.47
CA GLU A 96 -12.36 15.56 -5.36
C GLU A 96 -11.47 16.74 -4.93
N GLY A 97 -10.27 16.86 -5.52
CA GLY A 97 -9.36 17.97 -5.30
C GLY A 97 -8.29 17.73 -4.25
N LEU A 98 -8.09 16.49 -3.76
CA LEU A 98 -6.97 16.20 -2.86
C LEU A 98 -5.63 16.36 -3.59
N PRO A 99 -4.65 17.07 -3.01
CA PRO A 99 -3.36 17.35 -3.64
C PRO A 99 -2.41 16.15 -3.53
N LEU A 100 -2.76 15.04 -4.17
CA LEU A 100 -2.01 13.79 -4.12
C LEU A 100 -1.39 13.45 -5.48
N ILE A 101 -0.23 12.79 -5.44
CA ILE A 101 0.45 12.29 -6.62
C ILE A 101 1.05 10.90 -6.34
N ARG A 102 0.84 9.96 -7.26
CA ARG A 102 1.52 8.65 -7.23
C ARG A 102 2.97 8.83 -7.65
N ILE A 103 3.88 8.29 -6.83
CA ILE A 103 5.32 8.26 -7.11
C ILE A 103 5.86 6.84 -7.27
N GLY A 104 5.12 5.81 -6.86
CA GLY A 104 5.55 4.41 -6.93
C GLY A 104 4.39 3.43 -6.93
N THR A 105 4.67 2.18 -7.34
CA THR A 105 3.76 1.03 -7.24
C THR A 105 4.44 -0.06 -6.42
N LEU A 106 3.74 -0.62 -5.46
CA LEU A 106 4.20 -1.75 -4.64
C LEU A 106 3.62 -3.06 -5.18
N VAL A 107 2.30 -3.12 -5.38
CA VAL A 107 1.59 -4.28 -5.94
C VAL A 107 0.90 -3.86 -7.25
N ALA A 108 1.29 -4.48 -8.37
CA ALA A 108 0.94 -4.04 -9.73
C ALA A 108 -0.30 -4.75 -10.31
N THR A 109 -0.98 -5.60 -9.53
CA THR A 109 -2.18 -6.34 -9.95
C THR A 109 -3.27 -6.25 -8.89
N PRO A 110 -4.56 -6.32 -9.27
CA PRO A 110 -5.66 -6.30 -8.31
C PRO A 110 -5.57 -7.42 -7.28
N LEU A 111 -5.76 -7.08 -6.02
CA LEU A 111 -5.94 -8.00 -4.89
C LEU A 111 -7.36 -7.97 -4.37
N ASN A 112 -8.01 -6.80 -4.42
CA ASN A 112 -9.37 -6.60 -3.95
C ASN A 112 -10.35 -7.59 -4.58
N SER A 113 -11.28 -8.06 -3.77
CA SER A 113 -12.37 -8.94 -4.17
C SER A 113 -13.61 -8.70 -3.33
N LEU A 114 -14.77 -9.03 -3.90
CA LEU A 114 -16.01 -9.17 -3.16
C LEU A 114 -16.09 -10.61 -2.66
N VAL A 115 -16.13 -10.81 -1.35
CA VAL A 115 -16.06 -12.13 -0.72
C VAL A 115 -17.31 -12.40 0.11
N ALA A 116 -17.83 -13.60 0.02
CA ALA A 116 -18.90 -14.15 0.86
C ALA A 116 -18.53 -15.53 1.37
N LEU A 117 -19.26 -16.09 2.36
CA LEU A 117 -19.07 -17.47 2.79
C LEU A 117 -19.42 -18.43 1.63
N LYS A 118 -18.53 -19.38 1.35
CA LYS A 118 -18.76 -20.42 0.32
C LYS A 118 -20.03 -21.21 0.58
N ASP A 119 -20.30 -21.56 1.83
CA ASP A 119 -21.50 -22.31 2.22
C ASP A 119 -22.66 -21.40 2.67
N GLY A 120 -22.51 -20.08 2.47
CA GLY A 120 -23.52 -19.07 2.78
C GLY A 120 -24.60 -18.93 1.68
N PRO A 121 -25.51 -17.97 1.86
CA PRO A 121 -26.62 -17.73 0.94
C PRO A 121 -26.22 -17.03 -0.37
N ILE A 122 -25.02 -16.47 -0.46
CA ILE A 122 -24.53 -15.75 -1.65
C ILE A 122 -23.74 -16.72 -2.51
N LYS A 123 -24.26 -17.00 -3.72
CA LYS A 123 -23.61 -17.86 -4.72
C LYS A 123 -23.25 -17.08 -5.98
N THR A 124 -23.95 -15.98 -6.22
CA THR A 124 -23.77 -15.07 -7.35
C THR A 124 -23.89 -13.63 -6.86
N ILE A 125 -23.45 -12.67 -7.66
CA ILE A 125 -23.61 -11.24 -7.34
C ILE A 125 -25.11 -10.87 -7.27
N ALA A 126 -25.97 -11.54 -8.03
CA ALA A 126 -27.43 -11.30 -7.99
C ALA A 126 -28.04 -11.59 -6.61
N ASP A 127 -27.46 -12.47 -5.81
CA ASP A 127 -27.96 -12.82 -4.47
C ASP A 127 -27.71 -11.70 -3.43
N LEU A 128 -26.96 -10.67 -3.81
CA LEU A 128 -26.61 -9.55 -2.91
C LEU A 128 -27.77 -8.55 -2.72
N LYS A 129 -28.82 -8.61 -3.55
CA LYS A 129 -29.98 -7.70 -3.43
C LYS A 129 -30.62 -7.84 -2.04
N GLY A 130 -30.78 -6.71 -1.34
CA GLY A 130 -31.31 -6.65 0.03
C GLY A 130 -30.35 -7.14 1.12
N LYS A 131 -29.07 -7.35 0.81
CA LYS A 131 -28.08 -7.87 1.75
C LYS A 131 -27.21 -6.77 2.35
N LYS A 132 -26.60 -7.10 3.50
CA LYS A 132 -25.58 -6.27 4.16
C LYS A 132 -24.23 -6.59 3.55
N ILE A 133 -23.52 -5.55 3.09
CA ILE A 133 -22.19 -5.67 2.51
C ILE A 133 -21.24 -4.79 3.31
N GLY A 134 -20.19 -5.41 3.88
CA GLY A 134 -19.14 -4.71 4.59
C GLY A 134 -18.14 -4.07 3.63
N PHE A 135 -17.56 -2.96 4.05
CA PHE A 135 -16.44 -2.30 3.39
C PHE A 135 -15.49 -1.69 4.43
N SER A 136 -14.25 -1.43 4.05
CA SER A 136 -13.23 -0.81 4.93
C SER A 136 -12.89 0.61 4.49
N VAL A 137 -12.63 0.81 3.21
CA VAL A 137 -12.18 2.09 2.65
C VAL A 137 -13.26 2.69 1.76
N GLY A 138 -13.98 3.66 2.32
CA GLY A 138 -15.06 4.33 1.61
C GLY A 138 -14.58 5.19 0.44
N GLY A 139 -15.50 5.45 -0.49
CA GLY A 139 -15.30 6.28 -1.67
C GLY A 139 -14.80 5.51 -2.90
N PHE A 140 -14.04 4.42 -2.74
CA PHE A 140 -13.63 3.62 -3.89
C PHE A 140 -14.13 2.16 -3.84
N GLU A 141 -14.20 1.53 -2.67
CA GLU A 141 -14.72 0.16 -2.56
C GLU A 141 -16.21 0.11 -2.89
N ASP A 142 -17.00 1.04 -2.37
CA ASP A 142 -18.41 1.22 -2.72
C ASP A 142 -18.60 1.59 -4.19
N ALA A 143 -17.72 2.41 -4.76
CA ALA A 143 -17.73 2.72 -6.19
C ALA A 143 -17.49 1.49 -7.04
N MET A 144 -16.51 0.64 -6.70
CA MET A 144 -16.23 -0.62 -7.40
C MET A 144 -17.39 -1.61 -7.25
N LEU A 145 -17.92 -1.76 -6.03
CA LEU A 145 -19.10 -2.57 -5.77
C LEU A 145 -20.29 -2.12 -6.62
N SER A 146 -20.51 -0.81 -6.74
CA SER A 146 -21.59 -0.27 -7.58
C SER A 146 -21.50 -0.73 -9.03
N VAL A 147 -20.27 -0.75 -9.60
CA VAL A 147 -20.05 -1.28 -10.97
C VAL A 147 -20.40 -2.75 -11.05
N MET A 148 -19.91 -3.57 -10.12
CA MET A 148 -20.18 -4.99 -10.07
C MET A 148 -21.68 -5.28 -9.96
N LEU A 149 -22.40 -4.60 -9.08
CA LEU A 149 -23.84 -4.74 -8.90
C LEU A 149 -24.63 -4.31 -10.13
N ASN A 150 -24.28 -3.16 -10.73
CA ASN A 150 -24.96 -2.62 -11.91
C ASN A 150 -24.89 -3.58 -13.11
N LYS A 151 -23.79 -4.32 -13.30
CA LYS A 151 -23.66 -5.35 -14.33
C LYS A 151 -24.71 -6.46 -14.20
N HIS A 152 -25.21 -6.69 -12.98
CA HIS A 152 -26.23 -7.68 -12.65
C HIS A 152 -27.63 -7.05 -12.41
N GLY A 153 -27.82 -5.79 -12.81
CA GLY A 153 -29.12 -5.10 -12.69
C GLY A 153 -29.51 -4.70 -11.24
N ILE A 154 -28.53 -4.63 -10.34
CA ILE A 154 -28.71 -4.26 -8.94
C ILE A 154 -28.10 -2.87 -8.73
N SER A 155 -28.86 -1.96 -8.11
CA SER A 155 -28.33 -0.67 -7.69
C SER A 155 -27.59 -0.79 -6.37
N ILE A 156 -26.58 0.06 -6.14
CA ILE A 156 -25.93 0.19 -4.82
C ILE A 156 -26.95 0.56 -3.70
N LYS A 157 -28.09 1.14 -4.05
CA LYS A 157 -29.18 1.44 -3.13
C LYS A 157 -30.03 0.22 -2.73
N ASP A 158 -29.88 -0.88 -3.46
CA ASP A 158 -30.55 -2.15 -3.16
C ASP A 158 -29.79 -3.00 -2.14
N VAL A 159 -28.67 -2.53 -1.62
CA VAL A 159 -27.86 -3.17 -0.58
C VAL A 159 -27.62 -2.24 0.60
N GLU A 160 -27.35 -2.79 1.78
CA GLU A 160 -26.99 -2.04 2.98
C GLU A 160 -25.46 -2.06 3.13
N LEU A 161 -24.80 -0.90 3.07
CA LEU A 161 -23.36 -0.77 3.24
C LEU A 161 -23.02 -0.55 4.70
N ILE A 162 -22.08 -1.37 5.23
CA ILE A 162 -21.62 -1.30 6.62
C ILE A 162 -20.11 -1.12 6.65
N ASN A 163 -19.62 -0.04 7.24
CA ASN A 163 -18.20 0.10 7.48
C ASN A 163 -17.77 -0.87 8.58
N VAL A 164 -16.93 -1.83 8.22
CA VAL A 164 -16.41 -2.86 9.12
C VAL A 164 -14.97 -2.58 9.56
N ASN A 165 -14.41 -1.44 9.16
CA ASN A 165 -13.04 -1.04 9.45
C ASN A 165 -12.06 -2.16 9.07
N PHE A 166 -11.18 -2.60 9.98
CA PHE A 166 -10.21 -3.69 9.76
C PHE A 166 -10.81 -5.11 9.86
N ALA A 167 -12.13 -5.24 10.07
CA ALA A 167 -12.77 -6.53 10.39
C ALA A 167 -13.46 -7.20 9.18
N LEU A 168 -12.85 -7.20 7.99
CA LEU A 168 -13.44 -7.78 6.77
C LEU A 168 -13.85 -9.26 6.96
N ALA A 169 -12.89 -10.18 7.05
CA ALA A 169 -13.18 -11.60 7.23
C ALA A 169 -13.94 -11.90 8.53
N PRO A 170 -13.60 -11.33 9.71
CA PRO A 170 -14.37 -11.51 10.93
C PRO A 170 -15.86 -11.15 10.80
N SER A 171 -16.19 -10.09 10.07
CA SER A 171 -17.58 -9.65 9.90
C SER A 171 -18.42 -10.61 9.06
N ILE A 172 -17.81 -11.28 8.06
CA ILE A 172 -18.49 -12.35 7.29
C ILE A 172 -18.66 -13.59 8.18
N ILE A 173 -17.58 -14.01 8.85
CA ILE A 173 -17.55 -15.24 9.65
C ILE A 173 -18.58 -15.20 10.80
N SER A 174 -18.74 -14.03 11.42
CA SER A 174 -19.74 -13.81 12.49
C SER A 174 -21.17 -13.62 11.98
N GLY A 175 -21.37 -13.43 10.66
CA GLY A 175 -22.68 -13.16 10.09
C GLY A 175 -23.17 -11.71 10.29
N ASN A 176 -22.32 -10.79 10.71
CA ASN A 176 -22.66 -9.35 10.82
C ASN A 176 -22.97 -8.75 9.45
N VAL A 177 -22.27 -9.23 8.41
CA VAL A 177 -22.53 -8.91 7.00
C VAL A 177 -22.58 -10.21 6.18
N HIS A 178 -23.21 -10.14 4.99
CA HIS A 178 -23.36 -11.30 4.10
C HIS A 178 -22.18 -11.43 3.13
N ALA A 179 -21.54 -10.32 2.80
CA ALA A 179 -20.36 -10.24 1.98
C ALA A 179 -19.52 -9.02 2.39
N VAL A 180 -18.29 -8.95 1.93
CA VAL A 180 -17.44 -7.74 2.03
C VAL A 180 -16.81 -7.45 0.68
N ILE A 181 -16.67 -6.15 0.36
CA ILE A 181 -15.78 -5.64 -0.68
C ILE A 181 -14.52 -5.09 -0.01
N GLY A 182 -13.37 -5.17 -0.65
CA GLY A 182 -12.09 -4.76 -0.06
C GLY A 182 -11.24 -5.93 0.45
N ALA A 183 -11.80 -7.13 0.50
CA ALA A 183 -11.06 -8.34 0.91
C ALA A 183 -9.98 -8.69 -0.13
N PHE A 184 -8.75 -8.87 0.32
CA PHE A 184 -7.64 -9.26 -0.56
C PHE A 184 -7.60 -10.76 -0.75
N ARG A 185 -7.53 -11.19 -2.01
CA ARG A 185 -7.53 -12.61 -2.41
C ARG A 185 -6.35 -13.41 -1.87
N ASN A 186 -5.25 -12.75 -1.56
CA ASN A 186 -4.05 -13.34 -0.96
C ASN A 186 -4.06 -13.35 0.57
N PHE A 187 -4.98 -12.65 1.21
CA PHE A 187 -5.02 -12.52 2.68
C PHE A 187 -6.34 -13.02 3.28
N GLU A 188 -7.48 -12.35 3.03
CA GLU A 188 -8.76 -12.68 3.66
C GLU A 188 -9.28 -14.07 3.25
N LEU A 189 -9.08 -14.49 1.97
CA LEU A 189 -9.47 -15.85 1.56
C LEU A 189 -8.65 -16.92 2.30
N ASN A 190 -7.35 -16.69 2.49
CA ASN A 190 -6.50 -17.58 3.28
C ASN A 190 -6.93 -17.58 4.76
N GLN A 191 -7.26 -16.42 5.32
CA GLN A 191 -7.74 -16.31 6.71
C GLN A 191 -9.02 -17.11 6.92
N MET A 192 -9.98 -16.99 6.01
CA MET A 192 -11.25 -17.71 6.06
C MET A 192 -11.07 -19.22 5.92
N ASP A 193 -10.18 -19.66 5.01
CA ASP A 193 -9.87 -21.07 4.78
C ASP A 193 -9.24 -21.71 6.02
N ILE A 194 -8.26 -21.05 6.65
CA ILE A 194 -7.55 -21.52 7.86
C ILE A 194 -8.52 -21.77 9.03
N VAL A 195 -9.54 -20.94 9.19
CA VAL A 195 -10.54 -21.12 10.26
C VAL A 195 -11.70 -22.05 9.88
N GLY A 196 -11.61 -22.75 8.74
CA GLY A 196 -12.64 -23.68 8.28
C GLY A 196 -13.94 -23.02 7.82
N LYS A 197 -13.88 -21.74 7.42
CA LYS A 197 -14.99 -20.97 6.88
C LYS A 197 -14.62 -20.40 5.50
N PRO A 198 -14.39 -21.27 4.49
CA PRO A 198 -13.89 -20.84 3.20
C PRO A 198 -14.80 -19.80 2.54
N GLY A 199 -14.16 -18.84 1.86
CA GLY A 199 -14.83 -17.82 1.08
C GLY A 199 -15.06 -18.24 -0.36
N ILE A 200 -16.07 -17.61 -1.00
CA ILE A 200 -16.21 -17.48 -2.44
C ILE A 200 -15.90 -16.04 -2.82
N ALA A 201 -15.06 -15.83 -3.83
CA ALA A 201 -14.66 -14.51 -4.30
C ALA A 201 -15.23 -14.19 -5.68
N PHE A 202 -15.64 -12.93 -5.86
CA PHE A 202 -15.99 -12.33 -7.14
C PHE A 202 -14.98 -11.23 -7.42
N TYR A 203 -14.30 -11.31 -8.54
CA TYR A 203 -13.20 -10.41 -8.85
C TYR A 203 -13.68 -9.18 -9.64
N PRO A 204 -13.37 -7.96 -9.20
CA PRO A 204 -13.81 -6.74 -9.91
C PRO A 204 -13.43 -6.73 -11.38
N GLU A 205 -12.26 -7.26 -11.76
CA GLU A 205 -11.78 -7.32 -13.14
C GLU A 205 -12.60 -8.27 -14.02
N GLU A 206 -13.29 -9.26 -13.46
CA GLU A 206 -14.23 -10.14 -14.15
C GLU A 206 -15.64 -9.51 -14.24
N GLU A 207 -15.88 -8.52 -13.39
CA GLU A 207 -17.17 -7.84 -13.25
C GLU A 207 -17.18 -6.44 -13.90
N GLY A 208 -16.23 -6.17 -14.79
CA GLY A 208 -16.24 -4.97 -15.63
C GLY A 208 -15.36 -3.84 -15.15
N VAL A 209 -14.64 -3.99 -14.05
CA VAL A 209 -13.63 -3.02 -13.59
C VAL A 209 -12.32 -3.29 -14.35
N PRO A 210 -11.70 -2.30 -15.01
CA PRO A 210 -10.42 -2.51 -15.67
C PRO A 210 -9.32 -2.86 -14.66
N PRO A 211 -8.31 -3.67 -15.04
CA PRO A 211 -7.13 -3.91 -14.20
C PRO A 211 -6.43 -2.63 -13.78
N TYR A 212 -5.94 -2.59 -12.54
CA TYR A 212 -5.31 -1.44 -11.90
C TYR A 212 -4.15 -1.88 -11.00
N ASP A 213 -3.35 -0.93 -10.52
CA ASP A 213 -2.32 -1.17 -9.49
C ASP A 213 -3.01 -1.20 -8.10
N GLU A 214 -2.87 -2.31 -7.37
CA GLU A 214 -3.51 -2.41 -6.06
C GLU A 214 -2.87 -1.48 -5.05
N LEU A 215 -1.58 -1.66 -4.77
CA LEU A 215 -0.88 -0.82 -3.80
C LEU A 215 0.09 0.13 -4.50
N ILE A 216 -0.11 1.41 -4.27
CA ILE A 216 0.72 2.49 -4.79
C ILE A 216 1.29 3.34 -3.65
N ILE A 217 2.39 4.02 -3.93
CA ILE A 217 2.96 5.01 -3.01
C ILE A 217 2.54 6.39 -3.49
N VAL A 218 1.90 7.15 -2.58
CA VAL A 218 1.47 8.53 -2.85
C VAL A 218 2.23 9.52 -1.98
N ALA A 219 2.43 10.71 -2.54
CA ALA A 219 3.00 11.88 -1.89
C ALA A 219 2.06 13.08 -2.09
N LYS A 220 2.32 14.19 -1.39
CA LYS A 220 1.67 15.46 -1.71
C LYS A 220 2.25 16.04 -2.99
N ASN A 221 1.40 16.53 -3.91
CA ASN A 221 1.83 16.93 -5.25
C ASN A 221 2.81 18.10 -5.28
N ASP A 222 2.73 19.05 -4.32
CA ASP A 222 3.66 20.17 -4.18
C ASP A 222 5.05 19.75 -3.65
N LYS A 223 5.19 18.50 -3.16
CA LYS A 223 6.44 17.93 -2.64
C LYS A 223 7.15 17.00 -3.63
N VAL A 224 6.65 16.86 -4.84
CA VAL A 224 7.17 15.91 -5.84
C VAL A 224 8.66 16.09 -6.18
N LYS A 225 9.19 17.29 -5.99
CA LYS A 225 10.61 17.62 -6.22
C LYS A 225 11.53 17.30 -5.02
N ASP A 226 11.00 16.72 -3.93
CA ASP A 226 11.81 16.31 -2.80
C ASP A 226 12.79 15.21 -3.22
N PRO A 227 14.12 15.46 -3.14
CA PRO A 227 15.12 14.50 -3.60
C PRO A 227 15.13 13.20 -2.80
N ARG A 228 14.52 13.17 -1.62
CA ARG A 228 14.37 11.97 -0.80
C ARG A 228 13.48 10.93 -1.49
N PHE A 229 12.52 11.35 -2.32
CA PHE A 229 11.60 10.43 -2.97
C PHE A 229 12.26 9.59 -4.06
N VAL A 230 13.20 10.15 -4.83
CA VAL A 230 14.00 9.39 -5.80
C VAL A 230 14.81 8.31 -5.07
N LYS A 231 15.54 8.71 -4.01
CA LYS A 231 16.32 7.79 -3.18
C LYS A 231 15.45 6.68 -2.56
N PHE A 232 14.23 7.03 -2.11
CA PHE A 232 13.27 6.09 -1.55
C PHE A 232 12.85 5.04 -2.59
N ILE A 233 12.48 5.44 -3.79
CA ILE A 233 12.05 4.54 -4.87
C ILE A 233 13.20 3.62 -5.31
N GLU A 234 14.42 4.14 -5.46
CA GLU A 234 15.60 3.32 -5.80
C GLU A 234 15.91 2.26 -4.72
N ALA A 235 15.81 2.64 -3.45
CA ALA A 235 16.01 1.72 -2.34
C ALA A 235 14.89 0.67 -2.25
N LEU A 236 13.64 1.08 -2.49
CA LEU A 236 12.49 0.17 -2.55
C LEU A 236 12.66 -0.85 -3.68
N GLU A 237 13.10 -0.43 -4.88
CA GLU A 237 13.35 -1.33 -6.01
C GLU A 237 14.38 -2.41 -5.64
N LYS A 238 15.47 -2.03 -4.95
CA LYS A 238 16.43 -3.00 -4.41
C LYS A 238 15.79 -3.98 -3.42
N GLY A 239 14.88 -3.50 -2.58
CA GLY A 239 14.10 -4.32 -1.65
C GLY A 239 13.21 -5.34 -2.36
N VAL A 240 12.49 -4.92 -3.38
CA VAL A 240 11.67 -5.79 -4.23
C VAL A 240 12.53 -6.87 -4.91
N LEU A 241 13.60 -6.44 -5.60
CA LEU A 241 14.48 -7.37 -6.33
C LEU A 241 15.16 -8.36 -5.40
N PHE A 242 15.59 -7.91 -4.21
CA PHE A 242 16.16 -8.81 -3.21
C PHE A 242 15.13 -9.85 -2.75
N LEU A 243 13.93 -9.40 -2.39
CA LEU A 243 12.84 -10.28 -1.93
C LEU A 243 12.51 -11.36 -2.95
N ILE A 244 12.35 -10.99 -4.22
CA ILE A 244 11.98 -11.92 -5.29
C ILE A 244 13.10 -12.94 -5.56
N ASN A 245 14.37 -12.52 -5.52
CA ASN A 245 15.49 -13.40 -5.76
C ASN A 245 15.90 -14.25 -4.53
N HIS A 246 15.51 -13.81 -3.32
CA HIS A 246 15.85 -14.46 -2.04
C HIS A 246 14.62 -14.58 -1.13
N PRO A 247 13.53 -15.26 -1.57
CA PRO A 247 12.24 -15.25 -0.85
C PRO A 247 12.35 -15.87 0.56
N ASP A 248 13.12 -16.94 0.74
CA ASP A 248 13.27 -17.61 2.05
C ASP A 248 14.10 -16.77 3.03
N GLU A 249 15.16 -16.10 2.55
CA GLU A 249 15.95 -15.19 3.39
C GLU A 249 15.10 -13.98 3.79
N SER A 250 14.36 -13.45 2.84
CA SER A 250 13.45 -12.32 3.05
C SER A 250 12.33 -12.66 4.04
N TRP A 251 11.76 -13.86 3.95
CA TRP A 251 10.80 -14.34 4.96
C TRP A 251 11.41 -14.35 6.35
N ARG A 252 12.61 -14.93 6.51
CA ARG A 252 13.31 -14.95 7.82
C ARG A 252 13.57 -13.55 8.38
N LEU A 253 13.93 -12.59 7.52
CA LEU A 253 14.11 -11.19 7.92
C LEU A 253 12.79 -10.56 8.35
N PHE A 254 11.72 -10.78 7.59
CA PHE A 254 10.38 -10.27 7.87
C PHE A 254 9.86 -10.72 9.24
N ILE A 255 9.88 -12.03 9.51
CA ILE A 255 9.40 -12.56 10.80
C ILE A 255 10.35 -12.30 11.98
N LYS A 256 11.65 -12.04 11.72
CA LYS A 256 12.59 -11.62 12.75
C LYS A 256 12.17 -10.30 13.39
N VAL A 257 11.68 -9.36 12.57
CA VAL A 257 11.21 -8.04 13.00
C VAL A 257 9.77 -8.10 13.49
N HIS A 258 8.94 -8.91 12.85
CA HIS A 258 7.52 -9.08 13.12
C HIS A 258 7.21 -10.51 13.58
N LYS A 259 7.71 -10.89 14.76
CA LYS A 259 7.59 -12.27 15.30
C LYS A 259 6.14 -12.76 15.42
N ASN A 260 5.20 -11.86 15.65
CA ASN A 260 3.77 -12.14 15.73
C ASN A 260 3.14 -12.51 14.38
N LEU A 261 3.87 -12.37 13.27
CA LEU A 261 3.42 -12.71 11.92
C LEU A 261 4.03 -14.05 11.42
N ASP A 262 4.77 -14.80 12.28
CA ASP A 262 5.24 -16.14 11.94
C ASP A 262 4.13 -17.16 12.14
N ASP A 263 3.13 -17.13 11.28
CA ASP A 263 1.95 -18.00 11.31
C ASP A 263 1.59 -18.50 9.89
N GLU A 264 0.63 -19.42 9.82
CA GLU A 264 0.19 -20.03 8.56
C GLU A 264 -0.47 -19.03 7.61
N LEU A 265 -1.22 -18.05 8.13
CA LEU A 265 -1.86 -17.02 7.33
C LEU A 265 -0.80 -16.19 6.58
N ASN A 266 0.16 -15.66 7.32
CA ASN A 266 1.20 -14.83 6.72
C ASN A 266 2.14 -15.64 5.80
N LYS A 267 2.37 -16.93 6.06
CA LYS A 267 3.13 -17.83 5.14
C LYS A 267 2.39 -18.04 3.83
N ARG A 268 1.08 -18.23 3.84
CA ARG A 268 0.27 -18.33 2.63
C ARG A 268 0.25 -17.01 1.87
N ALA A 269 -0.09 -15.93 2.57
CA ALA A 269 -0.11 -14.60 1.98
C ALA A 269 1.24 -14.20 1.37
N TRP A 270 2.37 -14.52 2.03
CA TRP A 270 3.72 -14.30 1.49
C TRP A 270 3.90 -14.93 0.11
N ARG A 271 3.56 -16.21 -0.03
CA ARG A 271 3.69 -16.94 -1.31
C ARG A 271 2.79 -16.36 -2.39
N ASP A 272 1.56 -15.99 -2.02
CA ASP A 272 0.56 -15.50 -2.95
C ASP A 272 0.83 -14.05 -3.40
N THR A 273 1.58 -13.27 -2.60
CA THR A 273 1.90 -11.86 -2.89
C THR A 273 3.15 -11.70 -3.76
N ILE A 274 4.17 -12.53 -3.58
CA ILE A 274 5.47 -12.40 -4.29
C ILE A 274 5.31 -12.16 -5.80
N PRO A 275 4.51 -12.94 -6.57
CA PRO A 275 4.39 -12.75 -8.00
C PRO A 275 3.67 -11.47 -8.43
N ARG A 276 3.16 -10.69 -7.47
CA ARG A 276 2.32 -9.49 -7.71
C ARG A 276 3.07 -8.18 -7.45
N PHE A 277 4.25 -8.25 -6.85
CA PHE A 277 5.06 -7.06 -6.62
C PHE A 277 5.50 -6.41 -7.93
N ALA A 278 5.48 -5.09 -7.95
CA ALA A 278 6.04 -4.32 -9.06
C ALA A 278 7.56 -4.46 -9.08
N LEU A 279 8.14 -5.12 -10.09
CA LEU A 279 9.58 -5.32 -10.23
C LEU A 279 10.34 -3.99 -10.32
N ARG A 280 9.70 -2.98 -10.87
CA ARG A 280 10.20 -1.60 -10.99
C ARG A 280 9.19 -0.64 -10.39
N PRO A 281 9.24 -0.40 -9.06
CA PRO A 281 8.27 0.45 -8.36
C PRO A 281 8.11 1.85 -8.96
N GLY A 282 9.18 2.44 -9.49
CA GLY A 282 9.15 3.76 -10.13
C GLY A 282 8.38 3.81 -11.45
N ALA A 283 8.32 2.72 -12.21
CA ALA A 283 7.69 2.68 -13.53
C ALA A 283 6.20 2.99 -13.48
N LEU A 284 5.69 3.71 -14.51
CA LEU A 284 4.30 4.13 -14.60
C LEU A 284 3.66 3.70 -15.93
N ASP A 285 2.64 2.85 -15.87
CA ASP A 285 1.77 2.59 -17.04
C ASP A 285 0.73 3.71 -17.20
N ARG A 286 1.11 4.78 -17.88
CA ARG A 286 0.21 5.92 -18.17
C ARG A 286 -1.05 5.52 -18.92
N LYS A 287 -1.01 4.43 -19.73
CA LYS A 287 -2.18 3.95 -20.46
C LYS A 287 -3.19 3.30 -19.52
N ARG A 288 -2.72 2.53 -18.52
CA ARG A 288 -3.55 1.94 -17.44
C ARG A 288 -4.27 3.04 -16.66
N TYR A 289 -3.55 4.05 -16.19
CA TYR A 289 -4.12 5.18 -15.45
C TYR A 289 -5.17 5.94 -16.26
N ARG A 290 -4.88 6.27 -17.53
CA ARG A 290 -5.83 6.94 -18.42
C ARG A 290 -7.08 6.10 -18.67
N ARG A 291 -6.92 4.80 -18.92
CA ARG A 291 -8.04 3.87 -19.11
C ARG A 291 -8.93 3.80 -17.87
N PHE A 292 -8.34 3.71 -16.69
CA PHE A 292 -9.06 3.62 -15.42
C PHE A 292 -9.79 4.96 -15.12
N SER A 293 -9.16 6.10 -15.31
CA SER A 293 -9.79 7.42 -15.15
C SER A 293 -11.00 7.58 -16.09
N LYS A 294 -10.84 7.20 -17.37
CA LYS A 294 -11.95 7.22 -18.33
C LYS A 294 -13.10 6.31 -17.90
N PHE A 295 -12.77 5.12 -17.41
CA PHE A 295 -13.75 4.17 -16.89
C PHE A 295 -14.56 4.78 -15.74
N LEU A 296 -13.91 5.31 -14.71
CA LEU A 296 -14.60 5.94 -13.56
C LEU A 296 -15.52 7.07 -14.01
N LYS A 297 -15.09 7.90 -14.96
CA LYS A 297 -15.92 8.97 -15.53
C LYS A 297 -17.14 8.41 -16.28
N THR A 298 -16.94 7.36 -17.09
CA THR A 298 -18.03 6.71 -17.83
C THR A 298 -19.06 6.09 -16.90
N GLN A 299 -18.63 5.56 -15.75
CA GLN A 299 -19.53 5.03 -14.71
C GLN A 299 -20.16 6.13 -13.83
N GLY A 300 -19.83 7.40 -14.06
CA GLY A 300 -20.37 8.52 -13.26
C GLY A 300 -19.76 8.62 -11.85
N LEU A 301 -18.70 7.87 -11.56
CA LEU A 301 -18.05 7.82 -10.25
C LEU A 301 -17.14 9.03 -9.99
N ILE A 302 -16.63 9.66 -11.04
CA ILE A 302 -15.91 10.93 -10.99
C ILE A 302 -16.43 11.89 -12.06
N LYS A 303 -16.42 13.18 -11.76
CA LYS A 303 -16.85 14.24 -12.70
C LYS A 303 -15.73 14.65 -13.64
N ASN A 304 -14.51 14.80 -13.12
CA ASN A 304 -13.36 15.33 -13.81
C ASN A 304 -12.27 14.24 -13.98
N THR A 305 -11.56 14.32 -15.10
CA THR A 305 -10.41 13.46 -15.40
C THR A 305 -9.19 14.35 -15.65
N PRO A 306 -8.46 14.76 -14.59
CA PRO A 306 -7.23 15.53 -14.79
C PRO A 306 -6.22 14.73 -15.64
N PRO A 307 -5.29 15.42 -16.35
CA PRO A 307 -4.18 14.74 -17.01
C PRO A 307 -3.44 13.81 -16.05
N VAL A 308 -3.01 12.64 -16.54
CA VAL A 308 -2.28 11.67 -15.70
C VAL A 308 -1.03 12.28 -15.06
N SER A 309 -0.35 13.19 -15.78
CA SER A 309 0.83 13.91 -15.29
C SER A 309 0.61 14.70 -14.01
N ASP A 310 -0.64 15.08 -13.71
CA ASP A 310 -0.98 15.92 -12.56
C ASP A 310 -1.08 15.12 -11.26
N TYR A 311 -1.25 13.77 -11.36
CA TYR A 311 -1.45 12.91 -10.20
C TYR A 311 -0.68 11.58 -10.25
N ALA A 312 0.09 11.28 -11.31
CA ALA A 312 0.95 10.11 -11.38
C ALA A 312 2.18 10.38 -12.24
N ILE A 313 3.37 10.13 -11.70
CA ILE A 313 4.66 10.38 -12.36
C ILE A 313 5.64 9.24 -12.17
N GLU A 314 6.67 9.25 -13.00
CA GLU A 314 7.97 8.61 -12.76
C GLU A 314 8.92 9.67 -12.22
N LEU A 315 9.53 9.41 -11.08
CA LEU A 315 10.57 10.29 -10.53
C LEU A 315 11.85 10.17 -11.34
N GLN A 316 12.52 11.29 -11.56
CA GLN A 316 13.78 11.41 -12.30
C GLN A 316 14.89 11.92 -11.38
#